data_68388cfb7ec3d8004e59edab3db66a31
#
_entry.id   68388cfb7ec3d8004e59edab3db66a31
#
_cell.length_a   1.000
_cell.length_b   1.000
_cell.length_c   1.000
_cell.angle_alpha   90.00
_cell.angle_beta   90.00
_cell.angle_gamma   90.00
#
_symmetry.space_group_name_H-M   'P 1'
#
loop_
_entity.id
_entity.type
_entity.pdbx_description
1 polymer ?
#
loop_
_entity_poly.entity_id
_entity_poly.type
_entity_poly.pdbx_seq_one_letter_code
_entity_poly.pdbx_strand_id
1 'polypeptide(L)'
;LSVTDFYLQKENVLQQHLRMRFELFSACALFQFHKQGVVAHLVHAFKYEGNVGLGKYLATWLGTQLQQSPFYQNITHIVPVPLHRRRKRKRGFNQAFVIAKELEKKLGVRVAEGLLKRVKNTQQLARIGGAVVGKK
;
A
#
# COMPACT_ATOMS: atom_id res chain seq x y z
N LEU A 1 -12.27 -6.09 11.83
CA LEU A 1 -11.47 -5.75 10.66
C LEU A 1 -12.16 -6.20 9.37
N SER A 2 -12.37 -5.26 8.44
CA SER A 2 -12.94 -5.59 7.14
C SER A 2 -11.82 -6.03 6.18
N VAL A 3 -11.42 -7.28 6.29
CA VAL A 3 -10.43 -7.89 5.40
C VAL A 3 -11.08 -8.14 4.04
N THR A 4 -10.35 -7.88 2.96
CA THR A 4 -10.83 -8.18 1.62
C THR A 4 -10.36 -9.56 1.17
N ASP A 5 -11.05 -10.10 0.17
CA ASP A 5 -10.64 -11.29 -0.57
C ASP A 5 -10.22 -10.95 -2.01
N PHE A 6 -9.89 -9.69 -2.27
CA PHE A 6 -9.56 -9.19 -3.61
C PHE A 6 -8.40 -9.95 -4.26
N TYR A 7 -7.50 -10.48 -3.48
CA TYR A 7 -6.37 -11.29 -3.96
C TYR A 7 -6.82 -12.60 -4.64
N LEU A 8 -8.04 -13.06 -4.37
CA LEU A 8 -8.62 -14.26 -4.98
C LEU A 8 -9.55 -13.95 -6.17
N GLN A 9 -9.86 -12.68 -6.39
CA GLN A 9 -10.80 -12.27 -7.42
C GLN A 9 -10.07 -11.88 -8.70
N LYS A 10 -10.46 -12.50 -9.83
CA LYS A 10 -9.95 -12.13 -11.16
C LYS A 10 -10.28 -10.67 -11.49
N GLU A 11 -11.48 -10.25 -11.15
CA GLU A 11 -11.95 -8.87 -11.22
C GLU A 11 -12.51 -8.45 -9.87
N ASN A 12 -12.10 -7.31 -9.37
CA ASN A 12 -12.61 -6.72 -8.14
C ASN A 12 -12.90 -5.23 -8.32
N VAL A 13 -13.65 -4.65 -7.39
CA VAL A 13 -14.07 -3.24 -7.49
C VAL A 13 -12.89 -2.27 -7.47
N LEU A 14 -11.82 -2.58 -6.74
CA LEU A 14 -10.62 -1.76 -6.71
C LEU A 14 -9.94 -1.74 -8.08
N GLN A 15 -9.80 -2.90 -8.72
CA GLN A 15 -9.24 -3.06 -10.05
C GLN A 15 -10.03 -2.26 -11.09
N GLN A 16 -11.34 -2.39 -11.09
CA GLN A 16 -12.22 -1.65 -12.00
C GLN A 16 -12.03 -0.14 -11.82
N HIS A 17 -11.95 0.31 -10.58
CA HIS A 17 -11.76 1.73 -10.26
C HIS A 17 -10.41 2.25 -10.74
N LEU A 18 -9.33 1.51 -10.50
CA LEU A 18 -7.97 1.90 -10.89
C LEU A 18 -7.76 1.84 -12.40
N ARG A 19 -8.38 0.88 -13.11
CA ARG A 19 -8.26 0.76 -14.57
C ARG A 19 -8.84 1.95 -15.34
N MET A 20 -9.69 2.73 -14.70
CA MET A 20 -10.14 4.00 -15.29
C MET A 20 -8.99 5.01 -15.46
N ARG A 21 -7.83 4.78 -14.84
CA ARG A 21 -6.70 5.71 -14.81
C ARG A 21 -5.37 5.09 -15.17
N PHE A 22 -5.21 3.80 -14.92
CA PHE A 22 -3.95 3.09 -15.10
C PHE A 22 -4.18 1.79 -15.85
N GLU A 23 -3.22 1.45 -16.71
CA GLU A 23 -3.09 0.08 -17.16
C GLU A 23 -2.52 -0.76 -16.01
N LEU A 24 -3.24 -1.80 -15.61
CA LEU A 24 -2.79 -2.73 -14.59
C LEU A 24 -3.35 -4.12 -14.83
N PHE A 25 -2.57 -5.12 -14.47
CA PHE A 25 -2.96 -6.51 -14.57
C PHE A 25 -3.94 -6.89 -13.46
N SER A 26 -3.60 -6.57 -12.22
CA SER A 26 -4.41 -6.88 -11.04
C SER A 26 -4.21 -5.83 -9.95
N ALA A 27 -5.17 -5.72 -9.05
CA ALA A 27 -5.06 -4.88 -7.86
C ALA A 27 -5.73 -5.58 -6.67
N CYS A 28 -5.14 -5.43 -5.50
CA CYS A 28 -5.74 -5.89 -4.25
C CYS A 28 -5.46 -4.92 -3.11
N ALA A 29 -6.19 -5.10 -2.03
CA ALA A 29 -5.98 -4.39 -0.78
C ALA A 29 -6.21 -5.36 0.36
N LEU A 30 -5.48 -5.19 1.46
CA LEU A 30 -5.65 -6.04 2.64
C LEU A 30 -6.98 -5.76 3.35
N PHE A 31 -7.33 -4.47 3.46
CA PHE A 31 -8.51 -4.03 4.19
C PHE A 31 -9.37 -3.07 3.40
N GLN A 32 -10.66 -3.05 3.74
CA GLN A 32 -11.52 -1.91 3.43
C GLN A 32 -11.30 -0.82 4.47
N PHE A 33 -11.21 0.42 4.02
CA PHE A 33 -11.01 1.57 4.88
C PHE A 33 -12.34 2.22 5.23
N HIS A 34 -12.59 2.39 6.53
CA HIS A 34 -13.70 3.17 7.06
C HIS A 34 -13.13 4.28 7.95
N LYS A 35 -13.55 5.51 7.74
CA LYS A 35 -12.95 6.72 8.33
C LYS A 35 -12.80 6.67 9.85
N GLN A 36 -13.70 6.02 10.56
CA GLN A 36 -13.67 5.89 12.03
C GLN A 36 -13.47 4.43 12.50
N GLY A 37 -13.07 3.56 11.58
CA GLY A 37 -12.91 2.15 11.87
C GLY A 37 -11.54 1.78 12.45
N VAL A 38 -11.40 0.54 12.84
CA VAL A 38 -10.15 -0.03 13.39
C VAL A 38 -9.00 0.12 12.41
N VAL A 39 -9.25 -0.08 11.10
CA VAL A 39 -8.22 0.06 10.07
C VAL A 39 -7.65 1.48 10.05
N ALA A 40 -8.48 2.50 10.24
CA ALA A 40 -8.01 3.89 10.31
C ALA A 40 -7.04 4.10 11.49
N HIS A 41 -7.31 3.52 12.65
CA HIS A 41 -6.42 3.57 13.80
C HIS A 41 -5.10 2.83 13.54
N LEU A 42 -5.15 1.65 12.92
CA LEU A 42 -3.94 0.89 12.58
C LEU A 42 -3.05 1.66 11.60
N VAL A 43 -3.66 2.24 10.56
CA VAL A 43 -2.93 3.05 9.58
C VAL A 43 -2.31 4.29 10.23
N HIS A 44 -3.05 4.96 11.12
CA HIS A 44 -2.55 6.11 11.86
C HIS A 44 -1.36 5.75 12.75
N ALA A 45 -1.47 4.67 13.52
CA ALA A 45 -0.39 4.18 14.38
C ALA A 45 0.89 3.88 13.57
N PHE A 46 0.74 3.23 12.43
CA PHE A 46 1.86 2.93 11.54
C PHE A 46 2.48 4.21 10.94
N LYS A 47 1.63 5.14 10.47
CA LYS A 47 2.12 6.36 9.80
C LYS A 47 2.71 7.40 10.75
N TYR A 48 2.11 7.59 11.90
CA TYR A 48 2.37 8.77 12.74
C TYR A 48 2.91 8.45 14.13
N GLU A 49 2.73 7.24 14.62
CA GLU A 49 3.22 6.83 15.93
C GLU A 49 4.50 5.98 15.86
N GLY A 50 5.05 5.82 14.66
CA GLY A 50 6.29 5.08 14.44
C GLY A 50 6.18 3.58 14.71
N ASN A 51 4.98 3.01 14.69
CA ASN A 51 4.78 1.59 14.96
C ASN A 51 5.16 0.73 13.76
N VAL A 52 6.45 0.62 13.50
CA VAL A 52 7.01 -0.15 12.39
C VAL A 52 6.68 -1.65 12.53
N GLY A 53 6.66 -2.17 13.76
CA GLY A 53 6.31 -3.56 14.02
C GLY A 53 4.89 -3.91 13.53
N LEU A 54 3.94 -3.01 13.75
CA LEU A 54 2.59 -3.17 13.20
C LEU A 54 2.60 -3.22 11.68
N GLY A 55 3.33 -2.31 11.04
CA GLY A 55 3.45 -2.29 9.58
C GLY A 55 4.04 -3.58 9.03
N LYS A 56 5.05 -4.13 9.68
CA LYS A 56 5.64 -5.42 9.30
C LYS A 56 4.67 -6.58 9.46
N TYR A 57 3.92 -6.59 10.55
CA TYR A 57 2.90 -7.62 10.78
C TYR A 57 1.83 -7.60 9.68
N LEU A 58 1.30 -6.43 9.35
CA LEU A 58 0.30 -6.26 8.30
C LEU A 58 0.86 -6.64 6.92
N ALA A 59 2.11 -6.29 6.66
CA ALA A 59 2.78 -6.67 5.41
C ALA A 59 2.99 -8.19 5.30
N THR A 60 3.31 -8.86 6.38
CA THR A 60 3.40 -10.32 6.41
C THR A 60 2.05 -10.97 6.12
N TRP A 61 0.99 -10.44 6.68
CA TRP A 61 -0.38 -10.90 6.37
C TRP A 61 -0.71 -10.72 4.89
N LEU A 62 -0.47 -9.52 4.35
CA LEU A 62 -0.65 -9.26 2.91
C LEU A 62 0.18 -10.22 2.06
N GLY A 63 1.43 -10.45 2.42
CA GLY A 63 2.31 -11.39 1.74
C GLY A 63 1.76 -12.81 1.70
N THR A 64 1.18 -13.26 2.79
CA THR A 64 0.50 -14.57 2.84
C THR A 64 -0.66 -14.65 1.87
N GLN A 65 -1.48 -13.60 1.80
CA GLN A 65 -2.56 -13.53 0.81
C GLN A 65 -2.03 -13.57 -0.63
N LEU A 66 -0.98 -12.79 -0.92
CA LEU A 66 -0.39 -12.73 -2.26
C LEU A 66 0.22 -14.08 -2.69
N GLN A 67 0.80 -14.83 -1.76
CA GLN A 67 1.28 -16.19 -2.04
C GLN A 67 0.16 -17.14 -2.45
N GLN A 68 -1.02 -16.97 -1.90
CA GLN A 68 -2.20 -17.78 -2.22
C GLN A 68 -2.92 -17.36 -3.48
N SER A 69 -2.61 -16.17 -4.00
CA SER A 69 -3.29 -15.60 -5.15
C SER A 69 -2.72 -16.13 -6.47
N PRO A 70 -3.57 -16.61 -7.40
CA PRO A 70 -3.10 -17.01 -8.72
C PRO A 70 -2.68 -15.82 -9.60
N PHE A 71 -3.00 -14.58 -9.19
CA PHE A 71 -2.77 -13.38 -9.99
C PHE A 71 -1.44 -12.68 -9.69
N TYR A 72 -0.69 -13.13 -8.66
CA TYR A 72 0.55 -12.49 -8.21
C TYR A 72 1.76 -13.42 -8.22
N GLN A 73 1.68 -14.54 -8.95
CA GLN A 73 2.75 -15.54 -8.99
C GLN A 73 3.95 -15.13 -9.88
N ASN A 74 3.73 -14.27 -10.86
CA ASN A 74 4.74 -13.89 -11.84
C ASN A 74 5.35 -12.51 -11.57
N ILE A 75 5.27 -12.02 -10.35
CA ILE A 75 5.91 -10.76 -9.93
C ILE A 75 7.42 -10.95 -9.98
N THR A 76 8.12 -10.00 -10.62
CA THR A 76 9.60 -10.00 -10.70
C THR A 76 10.24 -8.99 -9.75
N HIS A 77 9.55 -7.89 -9.48
CA HIS A 77 10.04 -6.81 -8.63
C HIS A 77 8.91 -6.21 -7.80
N ILE A 78 9.27 -5.67 -6.66
CA ILE A 78 8.37 -4.87 -5.82
C ILE A 78 8.90 -3.44 -5.84
N VAL A 79 8.04 -2.49 -6.21
CA VAL A 79 8.42 -1.08 -6.31
C VAL A 79 7.61 -0.27 -5.29
N PRO A 80 8.20 0.17 -4.18
CA PRO A 80 7.49 0.98 -3.21
C PRO A 80 7.21 2.37 -3.76
N VAL A 81 6.01 2.87 -3.51
CA VAL A 81 5.67 4.26 -3.85
C VAL A 81 6.48 5.20 -2.97
N PRO A 82 7.23 6.14 -3.56
CA PRO A 82 8.13 6.99 -2.79
C PRO A 82 7.38 8.05 -1.99
N LEU A 83 7.97 8.42 -0.87
CA LEU A 83 7.55 9.53 -0.04
C LEU A 83 8.42 10.76 -0.37
N HIS A 84 7.81 11.95 -0.42
CA HIS A 84 8.57 13.19 -0.61
C HIS A 84 9.59 13.36 0.53
N ARG A 85 10.80 13.88 0.23
CA ARG A 85 11.91 14.02 1.19
C ARG A 85 11.51 14.73 2.48
N ARG A 86 10.69 15.78 2.39
CA ARG A 86 10.22 16.53 3.58
C ARG A 86 9.36 15.67 4.48
N ARG A 87 8.47 14.85 3.91
CA ARG A 87 7.64 13.92 4.68
C ARG A 87 8.47 12.78 5.27
N LYS A 88 9.43 12.26 4.52
CA LYS A 88 10.34 11.22 5.00
C LYS A 88 11.13 11.70 6.21
N ARG A 89 11.66 12.93 6.17
CA ARG A 89 12.36 13.53 7.32
C ARG A 89 11.46 13.73 8.52
N LYS A 90 10.23 14.21 8.31
CA LYS A 90 9.25 14.43 9.38
C LYS A 90 8.77 13.12 9.99
N ARG A 91 8.53 12.10 9.18
CA ARG A 91 8.00 10.80 9.58
C ARG A 91 9.07 9.83 10.05
N GLY A 92 10.30 9.98 9.54
CA GLY A 92 11.45 9.14 9.84
C GLY A 92 11.62 7.93 8.91
N PHE A 93 10.57 7.55 8.18
CA PHE A 93 10.60 6.38 7.29
C PHE A 93 9.52 6.47 6.19
N ASN A 94 9.68 5.66 5.15
CA ASN A 94 8.66 5.45 4.12
C ASN A 94 7.89 4.15 4.42
N GLN A 95 6.60 4.25 4.70
CA GLN A 95 5.75 3.09 5.02
C GLN A 95 5.72 2.07 3.88
N ALA A 96 5.61 2.53 2.63
CA ALA A 96 5.60 1.63 1.48
C ALA A 96 6.90 0.83 1.38
N PHE A 97 8.04 1.42 1.75
CA PHE A 97 9.31 0.72 1.79
C PHE A 97 9.35 -0.36 2.88
N VAL A 98 8.85 -0.07 4.06
CA VAL A 98 8.74 -1.06 5.16
C VAL A 98 7.90 -2.26 4.71
N ILE A 99 6.75 -2.01 4.09
CA ILE A 99 5.88 -3.05 3.55
C ILE A 99 6.60 -3.84 2.46
N ALA A 100 7.23 -3.15 1.52
CA ALA A 100 7.95 -3.79 0.41
C ALA A 100 9.05 -4.73 0.90
N LYS A 101 9.81 -4.34 1.92
CA LYS A 101 10.88 -5.17 2.49
C LYS A 101 10.34 -6.43 3.16
N GLU A 102 9.21 -6.38 3.83
CA GLU A 102 8.58 -7.57 4.38
C GLU A 102 7.99 -8.47 3.29
N LEU A 103 7.40 -7.88 2.24
CA LEU A 103 6.93 -8.64 1.08
C LEU A 103 8.10 -9.31 0.33
N GLU A 104 9.26 -8.66 0.23
CA GLU A 104 10.48 -9.23 -0.34
C GLU A 104 10.85 -10.54 0.37
N LYS A 105 10.85 -10.52 1.69
CA LYS A 105 11.12 -11.73 2.50
C LYS A 105 10.07 -12.82 2.28
N LYS A 106 8.79 -12.43 2.24
CA LYS A 106 7.69 -13.37 2.16
C LYS A 106 7.53 -13.99 0.78
N LEU A 107 7.72 -13.20 -0.28
CA LEU A 107 7.48 -13.62 -1.67
C LEU A 107 8.76 -14.06 -2.39
N GLY A 108 9.93 -13.80 -1.83
CA GLY A 108 11.20 -14.06 -2.50
C GLY A 108 11.43 -13.19 -3.75
N VAL A 109 10.84 -12.00 -3.78
CA VAL A 109 10.89 -11.07 -4.91
C VAL A 109 11.66 -9.82 -4.50
N ARG A 110 12.57 -9.34 -5.36
CA ARG A 110 13.44 -8.21 -5.05
C ARG A 110 12.69 -6.89 -5.00
N VAL A 111 12.97 -6.09 -3.98
CA VAL A 111 12.56 -4.68 -3.92
C VAL A 111 13.48 -3.86 -4.83
N ALA A 112 12.88 -3.12 -5.76
CA ALA A 112 13.59 -2.16 -6.63
C ALA A 112 13.33 -0.75 -6.10
N GLU A 113 14.25 -0.23 -5.32
CA GLU A 113 14.20 1.13 -4.81
C GLU A 113 14.72 2.12 -5.87
N GLY A 114 14.13 3.30 -5.90
CA GLY A 114 14.59 4.38 -6.79
C GLY A 114 14.03 4.36 -8.21
N LEU A 115 13.21 3.38 -8.59
CA LEU A 115 12.53 3.39 -9.89
C LEU A 115 11.44 4.45 -10.01
N LEU A 116 10.86 4.85 -8.88
CA LEU A 116 9.88 5.93 -8.80
C LEU A 116 10.42 7.04 -7.94
N LYS A 117 10.15 8.28 -8.34
CA LYS A 117 10.54 9.47 -7.58
C LYS A 117 9.35 10.41 -7.42
N ARG A 118 9.08 10.84 -6.20
CA ARG A 118 8.07 11.86 -5.93
C ARG A 118 8.71 13.23 -5.98
N VAL A 119 8.32 14.02 -6.98
CA VAL A 119 8.88 15.37 -7.20
C VAL A 119 8.07 16.49 -6.55
N LYS A 120 6.79 16.23 -6.24
CA LYS A 120 5.91 17.21 -5.59
C LYS A 120 5.59 16.79 -4.16
N ASN A 121 5.61 17.78 -3.23
CA ASN A 121 5.13 17.60 -1.88
C ASN A 121 3.62 17.91 -1.85
N THR A 122 2.81 16.89 -2.15
CA THR A 122 1.35 17.02 -2.15
C THR A 122 0.78 17.00 -0.74
N GLN A 123 -0.38 17.68 -0.53
CA GLN A 123 -1.08 17.63 0.75
C GLN A 123 -1.58 16.21 1.05
N GLN A 124 -1.69 15.89 2.34
CA GLN A 124 -2.31 14.65 2.77
C GLN A 124 -3.81 14.68 2.48
N LEU A 125 -4.37 13.56 2.00
CA LEU A 125 -5.81 13.45 1.72
C LEU A 125 -6.67 13.76 2.94
N ALA A 126 -6.23 13.38 4.14
CA ALA A 126 -6.93 13.68 5.39
C ALA A 126 -7.11 15.18 5.64
N ARG A 127 -6.19 16.04 5.14
CA ARG A 127 -6.27 17.50 5.28
C ARG A 127 -7.16 18.15 4.23
N ILE A 128 -7.45 17.46 3.14
CA ILE A 128 -8.23 17.99 2.01
C ILE A 128 -9.71 17.54 2.10
N GLY A 129 -10.09 16.80 3.12
CA GLY A 129 -11.47 16.40 3.36
C GLY A 129 -12.06 15.40 2.36
N GLY A 130 -11.26 14.57 1.75
CA GLY A 130 -11.72 13.46 0.92
C GLY A 130 -12.33 13.80 -0.44
N ALA A 131 -12.60 15.07 -0.72
CA ALA A 131 -13.22 15.50 -1.98
C ALA A 131 -12.29 15.44 -3.19
N VAL A 132 -11.01 15.16 -2.98
CA VAL A 132 -9.95 15.28 -3.99
C VAL A 132 -9.40 13.94 -4.43
N VAL A 133 -9.99 12.86 -3.96
CA VAL A 133 -9.59 11.51 -4.37
C VAL A 133 -9.81 11.38 -5.88
N GLY A 134 -8.71 11.23 -6.59
CA GLY A 134 -8.75 11.07 -8.01
C GLY A 134 -8.53 12.32 -8.84
N LYS A 135 -8.41 13.49 -8.26
CA LYS A 135 -7.88 14.67 -8.97
C LYS A 135 -6.36 14.64 -8.91
N LYS A 136 -5.77 14.85 -10.03
CA LYS A 136 -4.33 15.05 -10.13
C LYS A 136 -3.95 16.48 -9.79
#